data_53492c39b6b8fd80108b110d45eaf58f
#
_entry.id   53492c39b6b8fd80108b110d45eaf58f
#
_cell.length_a   1.000
_cell.length_b   1.000
_cell.length_c   1.000
_cell.angle_alpha   90.00
_cell.angle_beta   90.00
_cell.angle_gamma   90.00
#
_symmetry.space_group_name_H-M   'P 1'
#
loop_
_entity.id
_entity.type
_entity.pdbx_description
1 polymer ?
#
loop_
_entity_poly.entity_id
_entity_poly.type
_entity_poly.pdbx_seq_one_letter_code
_entity_poly.pdbx_strand_id
1 'polypeptide(L)'
;MRMIIHDLDESFHKQVSIKLSDVIWADGKYAPCQGCFDCWTRHPATCAMMDSLHQMCRVIGQADDLVIITENCYGGYSPEVKNILDRSIGTSTPMSTYRGGEMHHTLRYGRKGTWKVIVYGDISDNEKSTWELMVERNRINHGYQSAEIIFMDDITDLEVSKI
;
A
#
# COMPACT_ATOMS: atom_id res chain seq x y z
N MET A 1 -14.37 -2.62 4.10
CA MET A 1 -13.30 -2.58 5.14
C MET A 1 -12.28 -1.57 4.68
N ARG A 2 -11.93 -0.60 5.54
CA ARG A 2 -10.84 0.36 5.28
C ARG A 2 -9.59 -0.11 6.01
N MET A 3 -8.46 -0.11 5.31
CA MET A 3 -7.17 -0.47 5.85
C MET A 3 -6.22 0.72 5.81
N ILE A 4 -5.37 0.83 6.82
CA ILE A 4 -4.33 1.86 6.90
C ILE A 4 -2.96 1.19 6.96
N ILE A 5 -2.02 1.67 6.16
CA ILE A 5 -0.58 1.36 6.25
C ILE A 5 0.13 2.67 6.59
N HIS A 6 1.00 2.68 7.59
CA HIS A 6 1.74 3.89 7.95
C HIS A 6 3.15 3.60 8.46
N ASP A 7 4.07 4.54 8.27
CA ASP A 7 5.45 4.52 8.77
C ASP A 7 5.70 5.52 9.93
N LEU A 8 4.63 6.06 10.50
CA LEU A 8 4.70 6.97 11.65
C LEU A 8 5.16 6.22 12.91
N ASP A 9 5.45 6.97 13.97
CA ASP A 9 5.96 6.43 15.22
C ASP A 9 5.00 5.47 15.96
N GLU A 10 5.52 4.82 16.99
CA GLU A 10 4.77 3.86 17.81
C GLU A 10 3.61 4.52 18.57
N SER A 11 3.73 5.82 18.92
CA SER A 11 2.67 6.53 19.65
C SER A 11 1.45 6.74 18.77
N PHE A 12 1.65 7.11 17.51
CA PHE A 12 0.60 7.22 16.51
C PHE A 12 -0.05 5.84 16.25
N HIS A 13 0.77 4.80 16.06
CA HIS A 13 0.26 3.45 15.85
C HIS A 13 -0.67 3.00 16.99
N LYS A 14 -0.28 3.19 18.25
CA LYS A 14 -1.11 2.87 19.40
C LYS A 14 -2.43 3.65 19.40
N GLN A 15 -2.37 4.95 19.09
CA GLN A 15 -3.55 5.81 19.06
C GLN A 15 -4.56 5.39 17.98
N VAL A 16 -4.08 5.07 16.79
CA VAL A 16 -4.93 4.69 15.64
C VAL A 16 -5.49 3.28 15.80
N SER A 17 -4.68 2.34 16.28
CA SER A 17 -5.08 0.93 16.50
C SER A 17 -6.19 0.76 17.55
N ILE A 18 -6.34 1.70 18.49
CA ILE A 18 -7.46 1.72 19.44
C ILE A 18 -8.79 2.04 18.72
N LYS A 19 -8.74 2.86 17.68
CA LYS A 19 -9.92 3.36 16.98
C LYS A 19 -10.29 2.54 15.74
N LEU A 20 -9.29 1.91 15.11
CA LEU A 20 -9.41 1.21 13.83
C LEU A 20 -8.77 -0.17 13.93
N SER A 21 -9.48 -1.20 13.47
CA SER A 21 -9.05 -2.60 13.58
C SER A 21 -8.00 -3.01 12.53
N ASP A 22 -7.95 -2.30 11.41
CA ASP A 22 -7.21 -2.72 10.21
C ASP A 22 -6.06 -1.74 9.93
N VAL A 23 -5.10 -1.69 10.86
CA VAL A 23 -3.91 -0.82 10.78
C VAL A 23 -2.64 -1.65 10.75
N ILE A 24 -1.80 -1.39 9.77
CA ILE A 24 -0.48 -2.02 9.60
C ILE A 24 0.58 -0.95 9.86
N TRP A 25 1.42 -1.22 10.84
CA TRP A 25 2.58 -0.39 11.11
C TRP A 25 3.79 -0.86 10.29
N ALA A 26 4.29 0.03 9.46
CA ALA A 26 5.52 -0.19 8.69
C ALA A 26 6.75 0.06 9.57
N ASP A 27 6.95 -0.82 10.57
CA ASP A 27 8.03 -0.72 11.56
C ASP A 27 9.37 -1.32 11.09
N GLY A 28 9.41 -1.83 9.86
CA GLY A 28 10.62 -2.43 9.28
C GLY A 28 11.02 -3.80 9.85
N LYS A 29 10.27 -4.38 10.80
CA LYS A 29 10.60 -5.66 11.44
C LYS A 29 10.12 -6.87 10.63
N TYR A 30 10.33 -6.83 9.33
CA TYR A 30 9.98 -7.88 8.39
C TYR A 30 10.97 -7.92 7.22
N ALA A 31 11.09 -9.07 6.58
CA ALA A 31 11.99 -9.22 5.45
C ALA A 31 11.40 -8.59 4.17
N PRO A 32 12.25 -8.03 3.28
CA PRO A 32 11.82 -7.57 1.96
C PRO A 32 11.36 -8.75 1.08
N CYS A 33 10.58 -8.43 0.02
CA CYS A 33 10.14 -9.44 -0.95
C CYS A 33 11.35 -10.10 -1.63
N GLN A 34 11.40 -11.44 -1.60
CA GLN A 34 12.49 -12.22 -2.21
C GLN A 34 12.23 -12.56 -3.69
N GLY A 35 11.09 -12.16 -4.26
CA GLY A 35 10.74 -12.47 -5.65
C GLY A 35 10.58 -13.97 -5.94
N CYS A 36 10.24 -14.79 -4.96
CA CYS A 36 10.07 -16.24 -5.13
C CYS A 36 8.79 -16.62 -5.90
N PHE A 37 7.81 -15.71 -5.98
CA PHE A 37 6.50 -15.89 -6.61
C PHE A 37 5.65 -17.05 -6.06
N ASP A 38 5.98 -17.60 -4.90
CA ASP A 38 5.17 -18.63 -4.26
C ASP A 38 3.74 -18.16 -3.94
N CYS A 39 3.57 -16.87 -3.65
CA CYS A 39 2.25 -16.22 -3.47
C CYS A 39 1.40 -16.17 -4.76
N TRP A 40 1.98 -16.45 -5.91
CA TRP A 40 1.27 -16.62 -7.18
C TRP A 40 0.95 -18.09 -7.50
N THR A 41 1.80 -19.00 -7.06
CA THR A 41 1.81 -20.39 -7.52
C THR A 41 1.51 -21.40 -6.42
N ARG A 42 2.43 -21.63 -5.49
CA ARG A 42 2.32 -22.68 -4.45
C ARG A 42 1.34 -22.32 -3.34
N HIS A 43 1.35 -21.07 -2.92
CA HIS A 43 0.56 -20.56 -1.81
C HIS A 43 -0.24 -19.32 -2.23
N PRO A 44 -1.26 -19.42 -3.09
CA PRO A 44 -1.97 -18.30 -3.64
C PRO A 44 -2.40 -17.29 -2.58
N ALA A 45 -2.03 -16.01 -2.79
CA ALA A 45 -2.29 -14.88 -1.89
C ALA A 45 -1.66 -15.01 -0.49
N THR A 46 -0.62 -15.83 -0.32
CA THR A 46 0.09 -16.01 0.95
C THR A 46 1.60 -15.97 0.71
N CYS A 47 2.33 -15.18 1.48
CA CYS A 47 3.79 -15.12 1.36
C CYS A 47 4.43 -16.37 1.95
N ALA A 48 5.53 -16.86 1.35
CA ALA A 48 6.29 -17.99 1.87
C ALA A 48 7.03 -17.65 3.18
N MET A 49 7.36 -16.37 3.40
CA MET A 49 8.05 -15.93 4.62
C MET A 49 7.07 -15.80 5.79
N MET A 50 7.46 -16.41 6.93
CA MET A 50 6.62 -16.55 8.13
C MET A 50 6.88 -15.41 9.13
N ASP A 51 6.73 -14.18 8.68
CA ASP A 51 6.80 -12.96 9.50
C ASP A 51 5.44 -12.24 9.56
N SER A 52 5.40 -11.03 10.11
CA SER A 52 4.17 -10.23 10.24
C SER A 52 3.46 -9.95 8.92
N LEU A 53 4.17 -10.01 7.78
CA LEU A 53 3.60 -9.79 6.45
C LEU A 53 3.16 -11.08 5.72
N HIS A 54 3.18 -12.24 6.39
CA HIS A 54 2.82 -13.53 5.79
C HIS A 54 1.45 -13.52 5.08
N GLN A 55 0.44 -12.88 5.65
CA GLN A 55 -0.93 -12.79 5.12
C GLN A 55 -1.22 -11.49 4.35
N MET A 56 -0.21 -10.66 4.08
CA MET A 56 -0.40 -9.30 3.56
C MET A 56 -1.16 -9.26 2.24
N CYS A 57 -0.93 -10.22 1.34
CA CYS A 57 -1.67 -10.30 0.08
C CYS A 57 -3.18 -10.43 0.28
N ARG A 58 -3.62 -11.22 1.28
CA ARG A 58 -5.05 -11.39 1.58
C ARG A 58 -5.63 -10.15 2.22
N VAL A 59 -4.91 -9.61 3.18
CA VAL A 59 -5.36 -8.45 3.97
C VAL A 59 -5.55 -7.23 3.06
N ILE A 60 -4.54 -6.86 2.26
CA ILE A 60 -4.65 -5.78 1.27
C ILE A 60 -5.68 -6.14 0.18
N GLY A 61 -5.70 -7.39 -0.25
CA GLY A 61 -6.62 -7.86 -1.29
C GLY A 61 -8.10 -7.72 -0.90
N GLN A 62 -8.44 -7.82 0.37
CA GLN A 62 -9.81 -7.73 0.88
C GLN A 62 -10.22 -6.32 1.32
N ALA A 63 -9.29 -5.37 1.38
CA ALA A 63 -9.59 -4.00 1.72
C ALA A 63 -10.42 -3.31 0.62
N ASP A 64 -11.53 -2.67 0.97
CA ASP A 64 -12.30 -1.84 0.04
C ASP A 64 -11.58 -0.54 -0.23
N ASP A 65 -11.14 0.15 0.82
CA ASP A 65 -10.31 1.34 0.75
C ASP A 65 -8.96 1.08 1.40
N LEU A 66 -7.90 1.57 0.77
CA LEU A 66 -6.55 1.53 1.31
C LEU A 66 -6.04 2.95 1.50
N VAL A 67 -5.63 3.28 2.72
CA VAL A 67 -4.97 4.54 3.06
C VAL A 67 -3.52 4.25 3.39
N ILE A 68 -2.60 4.93 2.73
CA ILE A 68 -1.16 4.81 2.97
C ILE A 68 -0.65 6.16 3.46
N ILE A 69 0.02 6.17 4.59
CA ILE A 69 0.67 7.36 5.15
C ILE A 69 2.16 7.07 5.12
N THR A 70 2.94 7.87 4.42
CA THR A 70 4.35 7.58 4.17
C THR A 70 5.20 8.84 4.07
N GLU A 71 6.41 8.77 4.61
CA GLU A 71 7.43 9.77 4.36
C GLU A 71 7.83 9.79 2.88
N ASN A 72 8.10 10.97 2.34
CA ASN A 72 8.65 11.11 0.99
C ASN A 72 10.08 10.59 0.94
N CYS A 73 10.33 9.59 0.10
CA CYS A 73 11.67 9.08 -0.15
C CYS A 73 11.99 9.21 -1.64
N TYR A 74 12.59 10.35 -2.03
CA TYR A 74 12.96 10.64 -3.41
C TYR A 74 11.81 10.49 -4.43
N GLY A 75 10.62 10.97 -4.08
CA GLY A 75 9.43 10.85 -4.93
C GLY A 75 8.75 9.48 -4.88
N GLY A 76 9.02 8.69 -3.85
CA GLY A 76 8.45 7.36 -3.63
C GLY A 76 8.14 7.07 -2.16
N TYR A 77 7.53 5.91 -1.92
CA TYR A 77 7.23 5.41 -0.56
C TYR A 77 8.50 5.22 0.25
N SER A 78 8.42 5.36 1.57
CA SER A 78 9.48 4.94 2.47
C SER A 78 9.84 3.46 2.25
N PRO A 79 11.09 3.04 2.51
CA PRO A 79 11.51 1.64 2.33
C PRO A 79 10.61 0.66 3.08
N GLU A 80 10.15 1.03 4.26
CA GLU A 80 9.28 0.21 5.12
C GLU A 80 7.91 0.01 4.47
N VAL A 81 7.24 1.07 4.04
CA VAL A 81 5.96 1.00 3.32
C VAL A 81 6.13 0.27 1.99
N LYS A 82 7.18 0.58 1.24
CA LYS A 82 7.47 -0.08 -0.03
C LYS A 82 7.59 -1.60 0.11
N ASN A 83 8.26 -2.09 1.16
CA ASN A 83 8.39 -3.52 1.44
C ASN A 83 7.03 -4.19 1.66
N ILE A 84 6.09 -3.53 2.34
CA ILE A 84 4.73 -4.05 2.52
C ILE A 84 4.03 -4.17 1.16
N LEU A 85 4.13 -3.13 0.33
CA LEU A 85 3.51 -3.12 -0.99
C LEU A 85 4.13 -4.18 -1.92
N ASP A 86 5.45 -4.33 -1.92
CA ASP A 86 6.14 -5.37 -2.70
C ASP A 86 5.71 -6.78 -2.27
N ARG A 87 5.47 -7.00 -0.98
CA ARG A 87 4.99 -8.27 -0.45
C ARG A 87 3.49 -8.51 -0.66
N SER A 88 2.78 -7.54 -1.23
CA SER A 88 1.37 -7.67 -1.62
C SER A 88 1.16 -8.12 -3.07
N ILE A 89 2.20 -8.46 -3.82
CA ILE A 89 2.12 -8.87 -5.24
C ILE A 89 1.13 -10.02 -5.47
N GLY A 90 0.93 -10.90 -4.50
CA GLY A 90 -0.03 -12.00 -4.57
C GLY A 90 -1.51 -11.57 -4.54
N THR A 91 -1.82 -10.27 -4.45
CA THR A 91 -3.17 -9.72 -4.70
C THR A 91 -3.61 -9.91 -6.15
N SER A 92 -2.66 -10.14 -7.05
CA SER A 92 -2.86 -10.52 -8.44
C SER A 92 -2.45 -11.96 -8.69
N THR A 93 -2.67 -12.44 -9.91
CA THR A 93 -2.25 -13.76 -10.40
C THR A 93 -1.14 -13.63 -11.43
N PRO A 94 -0.42 -14.70 -11.79
CA PRO A 94 0.54 -14.68 -12.90
C PRO A 94 -0.12 -14.49 -14.28
N MET A 95 -1.44 -14.63 -14.37
CA MET A 95 -2.18 -14.48 -15.63
C MET A 95 -2.30 -13.01 -16.00
N SER A 96 -2.21 -12.73 -17.30
CA SER A 96 -2.32 -11.37 -17.85
C SER A 96 -3.70 -11.10 -18.45
N THR A 97 -4.11 -9.84 -18.40
CA THR A 97 -5.34 -9.32 -19.02
C THR A 97 -5.13 -7.90 -19.50
N TYR A 98 -5.99 -7.43 -20.40
CA TYR A 98 -5.99 -6.01 -20.82
C TYR A 98 -7.01 -5.21 -20.03
N ARG A 99 -6.58 -4.04 -19.52
CA ARG A 99 -7.44 -3.05 -18.87
C ARG A 99 -7.07 -1.66 -19.38
N GLY A 100 -8.03 -0.92 -19.95
CA GLY A 100 -7.77 0.42 -20.47
C GLY A 100 -6.74 0.47 -21.62
N GLY A 101 -6.55 -0.63 -22.37
CA GLY A 101 -5.57 -0.71 -23.45
C GLY A 101 -4.15 -1.11 -23.00
N GLU A 102 -3.92 -1.28 -21.71
CA GLU A 102 -2.64 -1.72 -21.14
C GLU A 102 -2.73 -3.14 -20.59
N MET A 103 -1.62 -3.88 -20.64
CA MET A 103 -1.54 -5.22 -20.11
C MET A 103 -1.26 -5.20 -18.60
N HIS A 104 -2.07 -5.91 -17.84
CA HIS A 104 -1.98 -6.03 -16.38
C HIS A 104 -2.12 -7.49 -15.94
N HIS A 105 -1.65 -7.81 -14.74
CA HIS A 105 -1.97 -9.08 -14.10
C HIS A 105 -3.45 -9.14 -13.73
N THR A 106 -4.05 -10.33 -13.85
CA THR A 106 -5.42 -10.57 -13.41
C THR A 106 -5.51 -10.47 -11.89
N LEU A 107 -6.51 -9.73 -11.40
CA LEU A 107 -6.71 -9.55 -9.97
C LEU A 107 -7.37 -10.79 -9.35
N ARG A 108 -6.94 -11.19 -8.14
CA ARG A 108 -7.61 -12.24 -7.34
C ARG A 108 -8.86 -11.73 -6.66
N TYR A 109 -8.87 -10.44 -6.34
CA TYR A 109 -9.95 -9.79 -5.59
C TYR A 109 -10.66 -8.81 -6.51
N GLY A 110 -11.94 -8.57 -6.25
CA GLY A 110 -12.74 -7.62 -7.03
C GLY A 110 -12.19 -6.20 -6.93
N ARG A 111 -12.72 -5.30 -7.78
CA ARG A 111 -12.36 -3.89 -7.74
C ARG A 111 -12.77 -3.27 -6.42
N LYS A 112 -11.91 -2.40 -5.91
CA LYS A 112 -11.99 -1.76 -4.60
C LYS A 112 -12.34 -0.27 -4.76
N GLY A 113 -12.70 0.37 -3.65
CA GLY A 113 -12.96 1.80 -3.58
C GLY A 113 -11.73 2.67 -3.89
N THR A 114 -11.17 3.32 -2.91
CA THR A 114 -10.11 4.33 -3.10
C THR A 114 -8.73 3.85 -2.64
N TRP A 115 -7.73 4.12 -3.48
CA TRP A 115 -6.30 4.09 -3.13
C TRP A 115 -5.88 5.51 -2.71
N LYS A 116 -5.82 5.77 -1.40
CA LYS A 116 -5.46 7.08 -0.86
C LYS A 116 -4.03 7.06 -0.33
N VAL A 117 -3.24 8.06 -0.71
CA VAL A 117 -1.88 8.22 -0.20
C VAL A 117 -1.72 9.59 0.42
N ILE A 118 -1.21 9.63 1.63
CA ILE A 118 -0.82 10.84 2.36
C ILE A 118 0.71 10.81 2.44
N VAL A 119 1.35 11.75 1.75
CA VAL A 119 2.80 11.88 1.68
C VAL A 119 3.22 13.04 2.52
N TYR A 120 4.17 12.84 3.44
CA TYR A 120 4.68 13.90 4.29
C TYR A 120 6.19 14.08 4.15
N GLY A 121 6.69 15.25 4.57
CA GLY A 121 8.09 15.66 4.53
C GLY A 121 8.40 16.63 3.40
N ASP A 122 9.68 16.86 3.14
CA ASP A 122 10.12 17.77 2.08
C ASP A 122 9.89 17.14 0.70
N ILE A 123 9.11 17.81 -0.15
CA ILE A 123 8.65 17.27 -1.43
C ILE A 123 8.78 18.34 -2.52
N SER A 124 9.71 18.17 -3.43
CA SER A 124 9.87 19.03 -4.60
C SER A 124 8.73 18.85 -5.62
N ASP A 125 8.52 19.83 -6.51
CA ASP A 125 7.49 19.76 -7.56
C ASP A 125 7.71 18.59 -8.54
N ASN A 126 8.97 18.24 -8.80
CA ASN A 126 9.29 17.08 -9.64
C ASN A 126 8.89 15.76 -8.95
N GLU A 127 9.09 15.67 -7.64
CA GLU A 127 8.67 14.50 -6.87
C GLU A 127 7.14 14.41 -6.77
N LYS A 128 6.44 15.52 -6.62
CA LYS A 128 4.96 15.54 -6.68
C LYS A 128 4.46 14.93 -7.98
N SER A 129 5.03 15.34 -9.11
CA SER A 129 4.64 14.78 -10.42
C SER A 129 4.93 13.28 -10.52
N THR A 130 6.04 12.81 -9.94
CA THR A 130 6.38 11.38 -9.87
C THR A 130 5.38 10.63 -9.00
N TRP A 131 5.03 11.19 -7.85
CA TRP A 131 4.04 10.64 -6.94
C TRP A 131 2.66 10.48 -7.57
N GLU A 132 2.16 11.50 -8.25
CA GLU A 132 0.86 11.47 -8.94
C GLU A 132 0.80 10.33 -9.96
N LEU A 133 1.86 10.19 -10.77
CA LEU A 133 1.95 9.11 -11.75
C LEU A 133 2.00 7.74 -11.07
N MET A 134 2.82 7.58 -10.03
CA MET A 134 2.99 6.30 -9.32
C MET A 134 1.71 5.88 -8.60
N VAL A 135 1.04 6.80 -7.92
CA VAL A 135 -0.22 6.52 -7.21
C VAL A 135 -1.31 6.08 -8.18
N GLU A 136 -1.42 6.73 -9.33
CA GLU A 136 -2.38 6.33 -10.37
C GLU A 136 -2.05 4.93 -10.93
N ARG A 137 -0.78 4.61 -11.17
CA ARG A 137 -0.36 3.28 -11.65
C ARG A 137 -0.58 2.19 -10.61
N ASN A 138 -0.31 2.47 -9.34
CA ASN A 138 -0.58 1.54 -8.24
C ASN A 138 -2.08 1.27 -8.09
N ARG A 139 -2.92 2.32 -8.16
CA ARG A 139 -4.38 2.18 -8.18
C ARG A 139 -4.84 1.18 -9.25
N ILE A 140 -4.38 1.35 -10.49
CA ILE A 140 -4.75 0.47 -11.60
C ILE A 140 -4.27 -0.96 -11.35
N ASN A 141 -3.01 -1.14 -10.92
CA ASN A 141 -2.41 -2.44 -10.68
C ASN A 141 -3.12 -3.22 -9.57
N HIS A 142 -3.54 -2.53 -8.50
CA HIS A 142 -4.27 -3.14 -7.39
C HIS A 142 -5.80 -3.18 -7.59
N GLY A 143 -6.31 -2.56 -8.68
CA GLY A 143 -7.72 -2.63 -9.07
C GLY A 143 -8.65 -1.72 -8.28
N TYR A 144 -8.14 -0.65 -7.68
CA TYR A 144 -8.96 0.37 -7.04
C TYR A 144 -9.64 1.27 -8.07
N GLN A 145 -10.84 1.77 -7.74
CA GLN A 145 -11.66 2.56 -8.66
C GLN A 145 -11.19 4.01 -8.76
N SER A 146 -10.68 4.57 -7.67
CA SER A 146 -10.18 5.93 -7.60
C SER A 146 -8.84 6.01 -6.88
N ALA A 147 -8.10 7.09 -7.12
CA ALA A 147 -6.90 7.45 -6.38
C ALA A 147 -7.06 8.84 -5.78
N GLU A 148 -6.48 9.03 -4.61
CA GLU A 148 -6.35 10.32 -3.93
C GLU A 148 -4.94 10.46 -3.40
N ILE A 149 -4.33 11.62 -3.60
CA ILE A 149 -3.02 11.92 -3.01
C ILE A 149 -3.08 13.25 -2.27
N ILE A 150 -2.51 13.29 -1.08
CA ILE A 150 -2.39 14.49 -0.24
C ILE A 150 -0.92 14.66 0.11
N PHE A 151 -0.39 15.86 -0.12
CA PHE A 151 0.95 16.25 0.29
C PHE A 151 0.87 17.13 1.54
N MET A 152 1.74 16.85 2.51
CA MET A 152 1.82 17.56 3.79
C MET A 152 3.29 17.88 4.10
N ASP A 153 3.59 19.11 4.46
CA ASP A 153 4.95 19.47 4.89
C ASP A 153 5.26 18.90 6.28
N ASP A 154 4.27 18.88 7.17
CA ASP A 154 4.40 18.33 8.52
C ASP A 154 3.25 17.35 8.84
N ILE A 155 3.61 16.19 9.34
CA ILE A 155 2.67 15.13 9.71
C ILE A 155 1.85 15.48 10.97
N THR A 156 2.31 16.43 11.78
CA THR A 156 1.58 16.90 12.98
C THR A 156 0.23 17.54 12.64
N ASP A 157 0.05 17.97 11.39
CA ASP A 157 -1.21 18.52 10.88
C ASP A 157 -2.24 17.44 10.51
N LEU A 158 -1.84 16.16 10.60
CA LEU A 158 -2.71 15.03 10.26
C LEU A 158 -3.75 14.79 11.35
N GLU A 159 -4.99 15.13 11.05
CA GLU A 159 -6.12 14.77 11.90
C GLU A 159 -6.57 13.32 11.60
N VAL A 160 -6.58 12.47 12.63
CA VAL A 160 -7.06 11.07 12.52
C VAL A 160 -8.49 10.98 11.98
N SER A 161 -9.28 12.03 12.10
CA SER A 161 -10.63 12.15 11.54
C SER A 161 -10.68 12.27 10.01
N LYS A 162 -9.55 12.60 9.38
CA LYS A 162 -9.43 12.78 7.92
C LYS A 162 -8.84 11.54 7.21
N ILE A 163 -8.53 10.49 7.95
CA ILE A 163 -7.95 9.24 7.47
C ILE A 163 -9.05 8.18 7.07
#